data_9d4c03b2b9b736a8f93f169afd550879
#
_entry.id   9d4c03b2b9b736a8f93f169afd550879
#
_cell.length_a   1.000
_cell.length_b   1.000
_cell.length_c   1.000
_cell.angle_alpha   90.00
_cell.angle_beta   90.00
_cell.angle_gamma   90.00
#
_symmetry.space_group_name_H-M   'P 1'
#
loop_
_entity.id
_entity.type
_entity.pdbx_description
1 polymer ?
#
loop_
_entity_poly.entity_id
_entity_poly.type
_entity_poly.pdbx_seq_one_letter_code
_entity_poly.pdbx_strand_id
1 'polypeptide(L)'
;MIFGLFFGLLTFEVSSTNASEWNQWRGNLRDGSHKSKPWPESIEKNKLSESWSTKELGASYSGPITNGELIFTTESTKGKESVLAYSIKDGKLKWKQTWSGEMKVPFFAARNGSWVRSTPAVANGKIFVGGMRDHFLCLDAQTGEIVWEIDFPKKYGTALPDFGFASSPMTDDKHVYVQAGASFNKIDQKTGTVIWRALNDKGGMYGSAFSSPTFANINGQDQILVQTRAELSGINNVDGKALWNIPIKAFRNMNILTPLAFDNGIYTSTYGGGSSFIKLGKDEKNNWSADIKWNNKSQGYMCSPVQYNGKVYLHLRSNRFACFDLKTGKEEWVSSKSFGKYMSLVINGDKILALDQKGILYLIKADPEKLNILSERRLVDGESWAHLGIQNKTMMIRSLNQLHVFNWKD
;
A
#
# COMPACT_ATOMS: atom_id res chain seq x y z
N MET A 1 34.92 39.20 16.34
CA MET A 1 33.68 39.06 15.54
C MET A 1 33.56 37.58 15.25
N ILE A 2 32.76 36.87 16.06
CA ILE A 2 32.56 35.42 15.93
C ILE A 2 31.22 35.23 15.24
N PHE A 3 31.22 34.76 13.98
CA PHE A 3 30.03 34.39 13.25
C PHE A 3 29.59 32.99 13.72
N GLY A 4 28.54 32.93 14.51
CA GLY A 4 27.87 31.68 14.84
C GLY A 4 27.00 31.24 13.67
N LEU A 5 27.34 30.13 13.03
CA LEU A 5 26.46 29.42 12.08
C LEU A 5 25.36 28.73 12.91
N PHE A 6 24.15 29.25 12.82
CA PHE A 6 22.94 28.55 13.25
C PHE A 6 22.62 27.50 12.22
N PHE A 7 22.92 26.23 12.49
CA PHE A 7 22.35 25.09 11.83
C PHE A 7 20.92 24.93 12.36
N GLY A 8 19.96 25.39 11.61
CA GLY A 8 18.56 25.10 11.87
C GLY A 8 18.31 23.62 11.63
N LEU A 9 18.13 22.84 12.70
CA LEU A 9 17.50 21.52 12.62
C LEU A 9 16.07 21.73 12.10
N LEU A 10 15.84 21.47 10.83
CA LEU A 10 14.52 21.23 10.29
C LEU A 10 14.08 19.85 10.82
N THR A 11 13.52 19.82 12.01
CA THR A 11 12.71 18.71 12.45
C THR A 11 11.48 18.68 11.54
N PHE A 12 11.33 17.62 10.76
CA PHE A 12 10.05 17.28 10.16
C PHE A 12 9.07 17.05 11.33
N GLU A 13 8.28 18.06 11.65
CA GLU A 13 6.99 17.78 12.26
C GLU A 13 6.24 16.99 11.20
N VAL A 14 6.19 15.66 11.36
CA VAL A 14 5.10 14.87 10.78
C VAL A 14 3.87 15.54 11.38
N SER A 15 3.28 16.45 10.59
CA SER A 15 2.02 17.07 10.91
C SER A 15 1.18 15.98 11.56
N SER A 16 0.49 16.26 12.64
CA SER A 16 -0.38 15.33 13.34
C SER A 16 -1.55 14.96 12.42
N THR A 17 -1.20 14.35 11.30
CA THR A 17 -2.11 13.82 10.31
C THR A 17 -2.90 12.75 11.04
N ASN A 18 -4.20 12.94 11.11
CA ASN A 18 -5.11 12.05 11.78
C ASN A 18 -4.84 10.62 11.28
N ALA A 19 -4.31 9.76 12.15
CA ALA A 19 -4.04 8.36 11.82
C ALA A 19 -5.31 7.57 11.47
N SER A 20 -6.47 8.24 11.48
CA SER A 20 -7.77 7.74 11.01
C SER A 20 -8.03 8.04 9.53
N GLU A 21 -7.16 8.79 8.83
CA GLU A 21 -7.34 9.11 7.42
C GLU A 21 -6.93 7.94 6.52
N TRP A 22 -7.75 7.67 5.49
CA TRP A 22 -7.51 6.62 4.50
C TRP A 22 -7.28 7.21 3.12
N ASN A 23 -6.29 8.10 3.05
CA ASN A 23 -6.00 8.94 1.89
C ASN A 23 -5.01 8.31 0.88
N GLN A 24 -4.46 7.14 1.19
CA GLN A 24 -3.51 6.43 0.35
C GLN A 24 -3.46 4.93 0.69
N TRP A 25 -2.63 4.18 -0.01
CA TRP A 25 -2.40 2.75 0.19
C TRP A 25 -2.17 2.40 1.66
N ARG A 26 -3.06 1.57 2.24
CA ARG A 26 -3.03 1.10 3.62
C ARG A 26 -3.11 2.21 4.68
N GLY A 27 -3.79 3.31 4.34
CA GLY A 27 -4.00 4.44 5.25
C GLY A 27 -2.82 5.42 5.28
N ASN A 28 -2.96 6.46 6.07
CA ASN A 28 -1.99 7.55 6.11
C ASN A 28 -0.58 7.10 6.52
N LEU A 29 -0.46 6.14 7.45
CA LEU A 29 0.83 5.59 7.88
C LEU A 29 1.35 4.46 6.98
N ARG A 30 0.55 3.98 6.03
CA ARG A 30 0.89 2.91 5.06
C ARG A 30 1.26 1.55 5.70
N ASP A 31 0.97 1.38 6.97
CA ASP A 31 1.25 0.18 7.75
C ASP A 31 -0.01 -0.70 8.00
N GLY A 32 -1.17 -0.22 7.52
CA GLY A 32 -2.47 -0.88 7.72
C GLY A 32 -3.08 -0.59 9.08
N SER A 33 -2.48 0.27 9.89
CA SER A 33 -3.09 0.69 11.16
C SER A 33 -4.15 1.76 10.95
N HIS A 34 -5.21 1.68 11.74
CA HIS A 34 -6.28 2.66 11.81
C HIS A 34 -6.50 3.04 13.27
N LYS A 35 -6.30 4.30 13.62
CA LYS A 35 -6.47 4.79 14.99
C LYS A 35 -7.82 5.48 15.13
N SER A 36 -8.80 4.73 15.59
CA SER A 36 -10.16 5.22 15.86
C SER A 36 -10.69 4.63 17.17
N LYS A 37 -11.95 4.92 17.49
CA LYS A 37 -12.65 4.19 18.55
C LYS A 37 -12.57 2.68 18.28
N PRO A 38 -12.48 1.83 19.33
CA PRO A 38 -12.46 0.38 19.18
C PRO A 38 -13.64 -0.12 18.34
N TRP A 39 -13.37 -1.04 17.43
CA TRP A 39 -14.44 -1.67 16.65
C TRP A 39 -15.29 -2.60 17.54
N PRO A 40 -16.58 -2.81 17.22
CA PRO A 40 -17.42 -3.83 17.88
C PRO A 40 -16.78 -5.22 17.81
N GLU A 41 -17.22 -6.14 18.67
CA GLU A 41 -16.81 -7.54 18.68
C GLU A 41 -17.44 -8.38 17.56
N SER A 42 -18.30 -7.79 16.74
CA SER A 42 -19.05 -8.49 15.67
C SER A 42 -19.20 -7.63 14.44
N ILE A 43 -19.19 -8.28 13.29
CA ILE A 43 -19.49 -7.70 11.96
C ILE A 43 -20.83 -8.17 11.42
N GLU A 44 -21.70 -8.69 12.26
CA GLU A 44 -23.05 -9.05 11.88
C GLU A 44 -23.84 -7.84 11.33
N LYS A 45 -24.93 -8.12 10.56
CA LYS A 45 -25.68 -7.09 9.84
C LYS A 45 -26.22 -5.98 10.73
N ASN A 46 -26.51 -6.28 11.99
CA ASN A 46 -26.94 -5.30 12.99
C ASN A 46 -25.81 -4.40 13.51
N LYS A 47 -24.53 -4.74 13.30
CA LYS A 47 -23.36 -3.97 13.71
C LYS A 47 -22.63 -3.33 12.53
N LEU A 48 -22.59 -4.00 11.37
CA LEU A 48 -21.99 -3.49 10.15
C LEU A 48 -22.97 -3.66 8.99
N SER A 49 -23.49 -2.57 8.42
CA SER A 49 -24.47 -2.61 7.34
C SER A 49 -24.00 -1.88 6.12
N GLU A 50 -24.35 -2.40 4.95
CA GLU A 50 -24.14 -1.70 3.69
C GLU A 50 -24.99 -0.41 3.67
N SER A 51 -24.31 0.68 3.35
CA SER A 51 -24.93 2.01 3.19
C SER A 51 -25.35 2.22 1.75
N TRP A 52 -24.44 1.90 0.83
CA TRP A 52 -24.68 1.94 -0.60
C TRP A 52 -23.62 1.14 -1.35
N SER A 53 -23.93 0.81 -2.59
CA SER A 53 -22.98 0.24 -3.55
C SER A 53 -23.19 0.85 -4.94
N THR A 54 -22.16 0.79 -5.77
CA THR A 54 -22.26 1.26 -7.15
C THR A 54 -22.98 0.23 -8.03
N LYS A 55 -23.45 0.68 -9.19
CA LYS A 55 -23.70 -0.21 -10.32
C LYS A 55 -22.38 -0.84 -10.76
N GLU A 56 -22.44 -1.74 -11.73
CA GLU A 56 -21.26 -2.38 -12.30
C GLU A 56 -20.29 -1.35 -12.86
N LEU A 57 -19.03 -1.49 -12.46
CA LEU A 57 -17.88 -0.73 -12.90
C LEU A 57 -16.98 -1.59 -13.78
N GLY A 58 -16.07 -0.99 -14.52
CA GLY A 58 -14.96 -1.70 -15.13
C GLY A 58 -14.05 -2.35 -14.06
N ALA A 59 -13.32 -3.39 -14.46
CA ALA A 59 -12.46 -4.13 -13.54
C ALA A 59 -11.34 -3.30 -12.94
N SER A 60 -10.99 -3.54 -11.67
CA SER A 60 -9.86 -2.93 -10.99
C SER A 60 -9.42 -3.72 -9.76
N TYR A 61 -8.11 -3.68 -9.46
CA TYR A 61 -7.52 -4.15 -8.20
C TYR A 61 -7.04 -3.02 -7.28
N SER A 62 -7.30 -1.79 -7.67
CA SER A 62 -6.98 -0.60 -6.90
C SER A 62 -7.88 -0.47 -5.67
N GLY A 63 -7.31 -0.29 -4.50
CA GLY A 63 -8.06 -0.04 -3.27
C GLY A 63 -8.76 1.31 -3.28
N PRO A 64 -9.94 1.45 -2.68
CA PRO A 64 -10.59 2.74 -2.51
C PRO A 64 -9.88 3.58 -1.45
N ILE A 65 -9.81 4.87 -1.69
CA ILE A 65 -9.30 5.88 -0.75
C ILE A 65 -10.31 7.02 -0.61
N THR A 66 -10.12 7.87 0.39
CA THR A 66 -11.03 9.00 0.64
C THR A 66 -10.30 10.22 1.21
N ASN A 67 -10.84 11.40 0.94
CA ASN A 67 -10.47 12.66 1.60
C ASN A 67 -11.46 13.07 2.70
N GLY A 68 -12.37 12.15 3.09
CA GLY A 68 -13.43 12.41 4.08
C GLY A 68 -14.78 12.82 3.48
N GLU A 69 -14.80 13.37 2.27
CA GLU A 69 -16.01 13.80 1.55
C GLU A 69 -16.29 12.92 0.32
N LEU A 70 -15.23 12.61 -0.41
CA LEU A 70 -15.27 11.81 -1.63
C LEU A 70 -14.52 10.49 -1.42
N ILE A 71 -15.04 9.44 -2.04
CA ILE A 71 -14.34 8.16 -2.21
C ILE A 71 -13.84 8.09 -3.64
N PHE A 72 -12.55 7.80 -3.79
CA PHE A 72 -11.92 7.63 -5.08
C PHE A 72 -11.67 6.15 -5.34
N THR A 73 -12.01 5.70 -6.54
CA THR A 73 -11.75 4.34 -7.04
C THR A 73 -11.37 4.41 -8.50
N THR A 74 -10.88 3.31 -9.05
CA THR A 74 -10.50 3.23 -10.46
C THR A 74 -11.27 2.14 -11.19
N GLU A 75 -11.25 2.21 -12.51
CA GLU A 75 -11.75 1.15 -13.37
C GLU A 75 -10.97 1.05 -14.68
N SER A 76 -11.03 -0.10 -15.30
CA SER A 76 -10.48 -0.36 -16.63
C SER A 76 -11.55 -0.99 -17.52
N THR A 77 -11.82 -0.40 -18.69
CA THR A 77 -12.83 -0.85 -19.61
C THR A 77 -12.40 -0.58 -21.06
N LYS A 78 -12.36 -1.61 -21.91
CA LYS A 78 -12.11 -1.51 -23.35
C LYS A 78 -10.85 -0.67 -23.67
N GLY A 79 -9.73 -0.95 -23.02
CA GLY A 79 -8.44 -0.28 -23.25
C GLY A 79 -8.35 1.14 -22.67
N LYS A 80 -9.34 1.57 -21.93
CA LYS A 80 -9.35 2.85 -21.19
C LYS A 80 -9.29 2.59 -19.70
N GLU A 81 -8.65 3.48 -18.99
CA GLU A 81 -8.61 3.52 -17.53
C GLU A 81 -9.26 4.80 -17.04
N SER A 82 -9.88 4.73 -15.88
CA SER A 82 -10.52 5.90 -15.28
C SER A 82 -10.31 5.92 -13.78
N VAL A 83 -10.30 7.13 -13.22
CA VAL A 83 -10.55 7.39 -11.80
C VAL A 83 -11.92 8.02 -11.65
N LEU A 84 -12.64 7.59 -10.62
CA LEU A 84 -14.01 8.03 -10.33
C LEU A 84 -14.07 8.53 -8.90
N ALA A 85 -14.81 9.62 -8.68
CA ALA A 85 -15.10 10.16 -7.36
C ALA A 85 -16.58 10.05 -7.03
N TYR A 86 -16.86 9.44 -5.90
CA TYR A 86 -18.21 9.27 -5.37
C TYR A 86 -18.36 10.03 -4.06
N SER A 87 -19.51 10.64 -3.83
CA SER A 87 -19.84 11.17 -2.51
C SER A 87 -19.89 10.05 -1.47
N ILE A 88 -19.13 10.18 -0.39
CA ILE A 88 -19.11 9.19 0.69
C ILE A 88 -20.48 9.05 1.35
N LYS A 89 -21.28 10.14 1.36
CA LYS A 89 -22.56 10.23 2.04
C LYS A 89 -23.65 9.41 1.34
N ASP A 90 -23.75 9.49 0.00
CA ASP A 90 -24.89 8.98 -0.75
C ASP A 90 -24.53 8.18 -2.01
N GLY A 91 -23.25 7.94 -2.26
CA GLY A 91 -22.77 7.15 -3.39
C GLY A 91 -23.00 7.77 -4.77
N LYS A 92 -23.33 9.07 -4.84
CA LYS A 92 -23.49 9.75 -6.12
C LYS A 92 -22.15 9.98 -6.78
N LEU A 93 -22.03 9.60 -8.05
CA LEU A 93 -20.86 9.93 -8.88
C LEU A 93 -20.78 11.46 -9.01
N LYS A 94 -19.62 12.03 -8.65
CA LYS A 94 -19.34 13.46 -8.78
C LYS A 94 -18.64 13.76 -10.10
N TRP A 95 -17.60 12.98 -10.41
CA TRP A 95 -16.87 13.10 -11.65
C TRP A 95 -16.16 11.78 -12.00
N LYS A 96 -15.78 11.67 -13.27
CA LYS A 96 -14.99 10.58 -13.83
C LYS A 96 -14.00 11.15 -14.82
N GLN A 97 -12.72 10.88 -14.63
CA GLN A 97 -11.66 11.21 -15.58
C GLN A 97 -11.12 9.95 -16.22
N THR A 98 -10.94 9.97 -17.54
CA THR A 98 -10.56 8.80 -18.34
C THR A 98 -9.34 9.09 -19.21
N TRP A 99 -8.45 8.10 -19.34
CA TRP A 99 -7.27 8.14 -20.22
C TRP A 99 -7.09 6.82 -20.96
N SER A 100 -6.17 6.77 -21.93
CA SER A 100 -5.81 5.54 -22.63
C SER A 100 -4.89 4.69 -21.74
N GLY A 101 -5.29 3.45 -21.46
CA GLY A 101 -4.58 2.51 -20.60
C GLY A 101 -4.35 1.14 -21.26
N GLU A 102 -4.48 1.06 -22.58
CA GLU A 102 -4.35 -0.23 -23.27
C GLU A 102 -2.95 -0.80 -23.11
N MET A 103 -2.87 -1.94 -22.44
CA MET A 103 -1.65 -2.69 -22.21
C MET A 103 -1.96 -4.19 -22.15
N LYS A 104 -1.07 -5.01 -22.72
CA LYS A 104 -1.14 -6.47 -22.60
C LYS A 104 -0.10 -6.94 -21.59
N VAL A 105 -0.54 -7.56 -20.50
CA VAL A 105 0.37 -8.27 -19.58
C VAL A 105 0.84 -9.58 -20.22
N PRO A 106 1.97 -10.18 -19.78
CA PRO A 106 2.44 -11.47 -20.26
C PRO A 106 1.35 -12.55 -20.21
N PHE A 107 1.30 -13.46 -21.18
CA PHE A 107 0.24 -14.45 -21.34
C PHE A 107 -0.02 -15.28 -20.07
N PHE A 108 1.03 -15.62 -19.31
CA PHE A 108 0.93 -16.40 -18.07
C PHE A 108 0.31 -15.59 -16.91
N ALA A 109 0.26 -14.25 -17.03
CA ALA A 109 -0.41 -13.34 -16.09
C ALA A 109 -1.77 -12.86 -16.62
N ALA A 110 -2.16 -13.19 -17.84
CA ALA A 110 -3.38 -12.69 -18.50
C ALA A 110 -4.67 -12.98 -17.71
N ARG A 111 -4.71 -14.09 -16.97
CA ARG A 111 -5.82 -14.43 -16.09
C ARG A 111 -6.09 -13.35 -15.02
N ASN A 112 -5.05 -12.63 -14.63
CA ASN A 112 -5.14 -11.55 -13.63
C ASN A 112 -5.51 -10.19 -14.27
N GLY A 113 -5.82 -10.17 -15.57
CA GLY A 113 -6.23 -8.98 -16.32
C GLY A 113 -5.15 -7.92 -16.47
N SER A 114 -5.45 -6.92 -17.29
CA SER A 114 -4.62 -5.73 -17.52
C SER A 114 -5.30 -4.48 -16.93
N TRP A 115 -5.76 -4.61 -15.70
CA TRP A 115 -6.53 -3.57 -15.00
C TRP A 115 -5.65 -2.73 -14.09
N VAL A 116 -6.06 -1.49 -13.78
CA VAL A 116 -5.39 -0.65 -12.79
C VAL A 116 -5.21 -1.41 -11.48
N ARG A 117 -4.00 -1.36 -10.93
CA ARG A 117 -3.58 -2.11 -9.72
C ARG A 117 -3.14 -1.20 -8.59
N SER A 118 -2.56 -0.08 -8.96
CA SER A 118 -2.08 0.93 -8.03
C SER A 118 -3.25 1.60 -7.33
N THR A 119 -3.21 1.66 -6.00
CA THR A 119 -4.16 2.45 -5.21
C THR A 119 -3.75 3.91 -5.31
N PRO A 120 -4.64 4.84 -5.67
CA PRO A 120 -4.33 6.27 -5.71
C PRO A 120 -3.91 6.83 -4.36
N ALA A 121 -3.40 8.07 -4.36
CA ALA A 121 -3.22 8.85 -3.14
C ALA A 121 -3.91 10.20 -3.29
N VAL A 122 -4.50 10.73 -2.21
CA VAL A 122 -5.10 12.06 -2.17
C VAL A 122 -4.43 12.91 -1.10
N ALA A 123 -3.98 14.10 -1.49
CA ALA A 123 -3.36 15.07 -0.58
C ALA A 123 -3.53 16.49 -1.14
N ASN A 124 -3.71 17.49 -0.27
CA ASN A 124 -3.73 18.90 -0.63
C ASN A 124 -4.72 19.23 -1.78
N GLY A 125 -5.91 18.64 -1.75
CA GLY A 125 -6.93 18.83 -2.79
C GLY A 125 -6.60 18.21 -4.14
N LYS A 126 -5.57 17.34 -4.23
CA LYS A 126 -5.16 16.64 -5.45
C LYS A 126 -5.24 15.13 -5.26
N ILE A 127 -5.55 14.43 -6.35
CA ILE A 127 -5.46 12.98 -6.43
C ILE A 127 -4.34 12.58 -7.40
N PHE A 128 -3.53 11.61 -6.99
CA PHE A 128 -2.40 11.07 -7.73
C PHE A 128 -2.71 9.62 -8.11
N VAL A 129 -2.73 9.33 -9.41
CA VAL A 129 -3.12 8.01 -9.92
C VAL A 129 -2.16 7.51 -10.99
N GLY A 130 -1.75 6.25 -10.88
CA GLY A 130 -0.92 5.57 -11.86
C GLY A 130 -1.75 4.66 -12.76
N GLY A 131 -1.63 4.85 -14.08
CA GLY A 131 -2.17 3.95 -15.09
C GLY A 131 -1.17 2.86 -15.47
N MET A 132 -1.67 1.74 -16.02
CA MET A 132 -0.90 0.52 -16.32
C MET A 132 0.34 0.76 -17.17
N ARG A 133 0.38 1.80 -18.00
CA ARG A 133 1.49 2.13 -18.92
C ARG A 133 2.53 3.05 -18.32
N ASP A 134 2.69 3.10 -17.01
CA ASP A 134 3.53 4.09 -16.32
C ASP A 134 3.13 5.54 -16.67
N HIS A 135 1.84 5.75 -16.93
CA HIS A 135 1.24 7.06 -17.07
C HIS A 135 0.74 7.53 -15.70
N PHE A 136 1.31 8.61 -15.19
CA PHE A 136 1.02 9.13 -13.86
C PHE A 136 0.34 10.48 -13.96
N LEU A 137 -0.83 10.61 -13.33
CA LEU A 137 -1.67 11.78 -13.41
C LEU A 137 -1.88 12.39 -12.02
N CYS A 138 -1.91 13.72 -11.98
CA CYS A 138 -2.40 14.52 -10.88
C CYS A 138 -3.66 15.25 -11.33
N LEU A 139 -4.74 15.06 -10.58
CA LEU A 139 -6.00 15.71 -10.86
C LEU A 139 -6.44 16.55 -9.65
N ASP A 140 -7.25 17.56 -9.90
CA ASP A 140 -8.00 18.23 -8.84
C ASP A 140 -9.01 17.24 -8.23
N ALA A 141 -9.00 17.09 -6.91
CA ALA A 141 -9.81 16.09 -6.23
C ALA A 141 -11.32 16.41 -6.24
N GLN A 142 -11.70 17.69 -6.42
CA GLN A 142 -13.11 18.11 -6.43
C GLN A 142 -13.71 18.06 -7.84
N THR A 143 -12.92 18.41 -8.87
CA THR A 143 -13.42 18.52 -10.25
C THR A 143 -13.03 17.36 -11.15
N GLY A 144 -11.95 16.65 -10.84
CA GLY A 144 -11.37 15.61 -11.69
C GLY A 144 -10.56 16.16 -12.88
N GLU A 145 -10.35 17.46 -12.97
CA GLU A 145 -9.52 18.06 -14.03
C GLU A 145 -8.06 17.71 -13.85
N ILE A 146 -7.37 17.40 -14.97
CA ILE A 146 -5.94 17.09 -14.95
C ILE A 146 -5.15 18.38 -14.68
N VAL A 147 -4.38 18.37 -13.57
CA VAL A 147 -3.47 19.47 -13.22
C VAL A 147 -2.13 19.31 -13.94
N TRP A 148 -1.60 18.10 -13.93
CA TRP A 148 -0.40 17.71 -14.69
C TRP A 148 -0.37 16.19 -14.88
N GLU A 149 0.43 15.74 -15.83
CA GLU A 149 0.64 14.32 -16.12
C GLU A 149 2.09 14.04 -16.51
N ILE A 150 2.54 12.81 -16.28
CA ILE A 150 3.85 12.31 -16.68
C ILE A 150 3.68 10.96 -17.37
N ASP A 151 3.99 10.89 -18.63
CA ASP A 151 4.23 9.65 -19.36
C ASP A 151 5.71 9.28 -19.16
N PHE A 152 6.00 8.42 -18.18
CA PHE A 152 7.37 8.06 -17.82
C PHE A 152 8.14 7.39 -18.96
N PRO A 153 7.59 6.41 -19.69
CA PRO A 153 8.24 5.84 -20.86
C PRO A 153 8.62 6.86 -21.92
N LYS A 154 7.72 7.76 -22.24
CA LYS A 154 7.97 8.83 -23.22
C LYS A 154 9.01 9.84 -22.73
N LYS A 155 8.93 10.22 -21.46
CA LYS A 155 9.81 11.23 -20.86
C LYS A 155 11.25 10.76 -20.69
N TYR A 156 11.44 9.47 -20.33
CA TYR A 156 12.74 8.93 -19.95
C TYR A 156 13.25 7.81 -20.88
N GLY A 157 12.51 7.45 -21.92
CA GLY A 157 12.89 6.39 -22.84
C GLY A 157 12.92 4.99 -22.19
N THR A 158 12.12 4.77 -21.15
CA THR A 158 12.14 3.49 -20.41
C THR A 158 11.18 2.47 -21.01
N ALA A 159 11.51 1.19 -20.87
CA ALA A 159 10.59 0.11 -21.23
C ALA A 159 9.33 0.16 -20.35
N LEU A 160 8.18 -0.22 -20.93
CA LEU A 160 6.96 -0.40 -20.16
C LEU A 160 7.15 -1.51 -19.13
N PRO A 161 6.58 -1.37 -17.91
CA PRO A 161 6.58 -2.45 -16.95
C PRO A 161 5.64 -3.57 -17.43
N ASP A 162 6.16 -4.79 -17.61
CA ASP A 162 5.37 -5.91 -18.16
C ASP A 162 4.09 -6.23 -17.37
N PHE A 163 4.10 -5.95 -16.07
CA PHE A 163 2.94 -6.16 -15.20
C PHE A 163 2.16 -4.86 -14.89
N GLY A 164 2.53 -3.78 -15.53
CA GLY A 164 1.93 -2.46 -15.32
C GLY A 164 2.39 -1.75 -14.05
N PHE A 165 1.88 -0.55 -13.86
CA PHE A 165 2.12 0.28 -12.67
C PHE A 165 1.43 -0.36 -11.45
N ALA A 166 2.18 -1.07 -10.61
CA ALA A 166 1.61 -1.83 -9.49
C ALA A 166 1.87 -1.20 -8.12
N SER A 167 2.99 -0.51 -7.94
CA SER A 167 3.33 0.21 -6.71
C SER A 167 2.42 1.41 -6.51
N SER A 168 1.85 1.57 -5.32
CA SER A 168 0.95 2.69 -5.04
C SER A 168 1.73 3.95 -4.66
N PRO A 169 1.38 5.13 -5.19
CA PRO A 169 2.01 6.39 -4.85
C PRO A 169 1.90 6.69 -3.36
N MET A 170 2.90 7.39 -2.84
CA MET A 170 2.98 7.86 -1.46
C MET A 170 3.09 9.38 -1.44
N THR A 171 2.44 10.04 -0.50
CA THR A 171 2.46 11.51 -0.37
C THR A 171 3.01 11.96 0.98
N ASP A 172 3.72 13.08 0.98
CA ASP A 172 3.93 13.94 2.14
C ASP A 172 3.20 15.28 1.91
N ASP A 173 3.52 16.31 2.68
CA ASP A 173 2.86 17.63 2.57
C ASP A 173 3.10 18.34 1.23
N LYS A 174 4.18 18.04 0.51
CA LYS A 174 4.60 18.76 -0.70
C LYS A 174 4.88 17.86 -1.90
N HIS A 175 5.17 16.60 -1.65
CA HIS A 175 5.67 15.71 -2.68
C HIS A 175 4.84 14.45 -2.82
N VAL A 176 4.91 13.85 -3.99
CA VAL A 176 4.43 12.50 -4.26
C VAL A 176 5.61 11.64 -4.72
N TYR A 177 5.63 10.40 -4.23
CA TYR A 177 6.69 9.44 -4.47
C TYR A 177 6.15 8.24 -5.21
N VAL A 178 6.81 7.83 -6.29
CA VAL A 178 6.35 6.73 -7.15
C VAL A 178 7.50 5.86 -7.63
N GLN A 179 7.27 4.56 -7.71
CA GLN A 179 8.11 3.63 -8.44
C GLN A 179 7.56 3.48 -9.86
N ALA A 180 8.10 4.23 -10.79
CA ALA A 180 7.68 4.27 -12.19
C ALA A 180 8.84 4.72 -13.08
N GLY A 181 8.76 4.44 -14.39
CA GLY A 181 9.81 4.82 -15.34
C GLY A 181 11.15 4.20 -14.99
N ALA A 182 11.16 2.93 -14.60
CA ALA A 182 12.34 2.18 -14.21
C ALA A 182 13.16 2.83 -13.09
N SER A 183 12.51 3.53 -12.15
CA SER A 183 13.15 4.15 -10.99
C SER A 183 12.14 4.51 -9.88
N PHE A 184 12.67 4.90 -8.73
CA PHE A 184 11.90 5.55 -7.67
C PHE A 184 12.06 7.07 -7.80
N ASN A 185 10.96 7.81 -7.78
CA ASN A 185 10.92 9.24 -8.10
C ASN A 185 10.28 10.03 -6.96
N LYS A 186 10.84 11.21 -6.67
CA LYS A 186 10.21 12.28 -5.88
C LYS A 186 9.73 13.38 -6.82
N ILE A 187 8.48 13.76 -6.69
CA ILE A 187 7.80 14.69 -7.59
C ILE A 187 7.13 15.78 -6.76
N ASP A 188 7.27 17.02 -7.16
CA ASP A 188 6.54 18.16 -6.58
C ASP A 188 5.04 18.03 -6.89
N GLN A 189 4.18 18.04 -5.87
CA GLN A 189 2.73 17.86 -6.02
C GLN A 189 2.06 18.96 -6.83
N LYS A 190 2.59 20.18 -6.77
CA LYS A 190 1.99 21.35 -7.41
C LYS A 190 2.31 21.42 -8.91
N THR A 191 3.54 21.08 -9.27
CA THR A 191 4.06 21.31 -10.62
C THR A 191 4.27 20.06 -11.46
N GLY A 192 4.33 18.87 -10.85
CA GLY A 192 4.72 17.63 -11.54
C GLY A 192 6.21 17.56 -11.86
N THR A 193 7.01 18.47 -11.30
CA THR A 193 8.47 18.46 -11.51
C THR A 193 9.09 17.29 -10.76
N VAL A 194 9.83 16.43 -11.47
CA VAL A 194 10.62 15.37 -10.86
C VAL A 194 11.85 15.98 -10.22
N ILE A 195 11.95 15.93 -8.89
CA ILE A 195 13.00 16.52 -8.07
C ILE A 195 14.26 15.65 -8.11
N TRP A 196 14.10 14.35 -7.90
CA TRP A 196 15.15 13.37 -8.02
C TRP A 196 14.61 12.00 -8.44
N ARG A 197 15.51 11.16 -8.97
CA ARG A 197 15.28 9.77 -9.35
C ARG A 197 16.34 8.89 -8.71
N ALA A 198 15.93 7.77 -8.13
CA ALA A 198 16.79 6.82 -7.41
C ALA A 198 16.44 5.38 -7.79
N LEU A 199 17.29 4.43 -7.40
CA LEU A 199 17.06 2.99 -7.59
C LEU A 199 16.70 2.64 -9.04
N ASN A 200 17.48 3.14 -9.99
CA ASN A 200 17.24 2.90 -11.41
C ASN A 200 17.36 1.42 -11.74
N ASP A 201 16.41 0.92 -12.51
CA ASP A 201 16.40 -0.44 -13.03
C ASP A 201 16.31 -0.45 -14.57
N LYS A 202 16.12 -1.62 -15.18
CA LYS A 202 16.05 -1.76 -16.64
C LYS A 202 14.62 -1.73 -17.18
N GLY A 203 13.62 -1.59 -16.32
CA GLY A 203 12.21 -1.73 -16.72
C GLY A 203 11.84 -3.14 -17.20
N GLY A 204 10.72 -3.25 -17.91
CA GLY A 204 10.25 -4.51 -18.51
C GLY A 204 9.88 -5.58 -17.48
N MET A 205 10.25 -6.83 -17.78
CA MET A 205 9.87 -8.02 -17.00
C MET A 205 10.42 -8.00 -15.57
N TYR A 206 11.64 -7.53 -15.38
CA TYR A 206 12.34 -7.54 -14.09
C TYR A 206 12.53 -6.15 -13.49
N GLY A 207 12.07 -5.12 -14.18
CA GLY A 207 11.99 -3.77 -13.68
C GLY A 207 10.63 -3.48 -13.08
N SER A 208 10.48 -2.25 -12.60
CA SER A 208 9.29 -1.77 -11.90
C SER A 208 8.98 -2.53 -10.61
N ALA A 209 8.27 -1.94 -9.70
CA ALA A 209 8.03 -2.56 -8.40
C ALA A 209 6.58 -2.99 -8.23
N PHE A 210 6.39 -4.03 -7.43
CA PHE A 210 5.07 -4.41 -6.92
C PHE A 210 4.81 -3.83 -5.53
N SER A 211 5.87 -3.75 -4.71
CA SER A 211 5.78 -3.21 -3.36
C SER A 211 5.58 -1.71 -3.37
N SER A 212 4.83 -1.21 -2.42
CA SER A 212 4.61 0.23 -2.25
C SER A 212 5.57 0.80 -1.20
N PRO A 213 6.12 2.01 -1.42
CA PRO A 213 7.05 2.63 -0.47
C PRO A 213 6.34 3.02 0.83
N THR A 214 7.10 3.22 1.90
CA THR A 214 6.59 3.73 3.17
C THR A 214 7.64 4.59 3.87
N PHE A 215 7.20 5.58 4.66
CA PHE A 215 8.09 6.34 5.55
C PHE A 215 8.45 5.52 6.79
N ALA A 216 9.64 5.74 7.30
CA ALA A 216 10.07 5.20 8.58
C ALA A 216 11.07 6.12 9.26
N ASN A 217 10.98 6.25 10.58
CA ASN A 217 12.03 6.81 11.40
C ASN A 217 12.83 5.65 12.00
N ILE A 218 14.11 5.56 11.69
CA ILE A 218 14.98 4.48 12.15
C ILE A 218 16.25 5.09 12.72
N ASN A 219 16.56 4.75 13.96
CA ASN A 219 17.69 5.33 14.71
C ASN A 219 17.66 6.88 14.68
N GLY A 220 16.47 7.47 14.79
CA GLY A 220 16.27 8.93 14.80
C GLY A 220 16.39 9.61 13.43
N GLN A 221 16.54 8.85 12.34
CA GLN A 221 16.63 9.39 10.99
C GLN A 221 15.42 8.99 10.16
N ASP A 222 14.74 10.01 9.61
CA ASP A 222 13.66 9.81 8.65
C ASP A 222 14.21 9.34 7.32
N GLN A 223 13.56 8.31 6.77
CA GLN A 223 13.92 7.71 5.49
C GLN A 223 12.70 7.09 4.81
N ILE A 224 12.82 6.81 3.54
CA ILE A 224 11.81 6.11 2.77
C ILE A 224 12.28 4.68 2.56
N LEU A 225 11.46 3.72 2.98
CA LEU A 225 11.68 2.31 2.71
C LEU A 225 11.13 1.99 1.32
N VAL A 226 12.00 1.52 0.44
CA VAL A 226 11.64 1.17 -0.93
C VAL A 226 12.08 -0.26 -1.21
N GLN A 227 11.11 -1.14 -1.46
CA GLN A 227 11.38 -2.50 -1.87
C GLN A 227 11.18 -2.63 -3.38
N THR A 228 12.28 -2.77 -4.10
CA THR A 228 12.28 -3.00 -5.55
C THR A 228 12.09 -4.50 -5.86
N ARG A 229 12.23 -4.88 -7.11
CA ARG A 229 12.23 -6.29 -7.53
C ARG A 229 13.43 -7.08 -6.99
N ALA A 230 14.53 -6.41 -6.65
CA ALA A 230 15.80 -7.05 -6.29
C ALA A 230 16.23 -6.81 -4.84
N GLU A 231 15.89 -5.66 -4.28
CA GLU A 231 16.44 -5.20 -3.00
C GLU A 231 15.43 -4.40 -2.18
N LEU A 232 15.70 -4.29 -0.88
CA LEU A 232 15.09 -3.33 0.02
C LEU A 232 16.13 -2.27 0.37
N SER A 233 15.73 -1.01 0.25
CA SER A 233 16.60 0.14 0.46
C SER A 233 15.96 1.18 1.37
N GLY A 234 16.77 1.86 2.17
CA GLY A 234 16.41 3.10 2.86
C GLY A 234 16.91 4.29 2.06
N ILE A 235 16.02 5.18 1.67
CA ILE A 235 16.33 6.32 0.81
C ILE A 235 16.25 7.61 1.62
N ASN A 236 17.28 8.44 1.50
CA ASN A 236 17.27 9.80 2.01
C ASN A 236 16.23 10.63 1.25
N ASN A 237 15.25 11.15 1.99
CA ASN A 237 14.16 11.92 1.39
C ASN A 237 14.62 13.24 0.74
N VAL A 238 15.76 13.80 1.14
CA VAL A 238 16.24 15.11 0.64
C VAL A 238 16.83 14.97 -0.77
N ASP A 239 17.77 14.04 -0.94
CA ASP A 239 18.59 13.94 -2.16
C ASP A 239 18.41 12.62 -2.94
N GLY A 240 17.58 11.71 -2.46
CA GLY A 240 17.30 10.43 -3.11
C GLY A 240 18.43 9.40 -3.01
N LYS A 241 19.50 9.66 -2.27
CA LYS A 241 20.59 8.70 -2.10
C LYS A 241 20.16 7.53 -1.21
N ALA A 242 20.59 6.34 -1.58
CA ALA A 242 20.45 5.18 -0.73
C ALA A 242 21.34 5.35 0.52
N LEU A 243 20.74 5.25 1.69
CA LEU A 243 21.46 5.21 2.97
C LEU A 243 22.04 3.81 3.19
N TRP A 244 21.28 2.82 2.84
CA TRP A 244 21.62 1.39 2.89
C TRP A 244 20.76 0.65 1.88
N ASN A 245 21.21 -0.54 1.49
CA ASN A 245 20.43 -1.51 0.72
C ASN A 245 20.78 -2.93 1.14
N ILE A 246 19.86 -3.86 0.88
CA ILE A 246 20.08 -5.29 1.09
C ILE A 246 19.32 -6.08 0.02
N PRO A 247 19.96 -7.05 -0.66
CA PRO A 247 19.28 -7.93 -1.60
C PRO A 247 18.16 -8.73 -0.93
N ILE A 248 17.00 -8.81 -1.57
CA ILE A 248 15.85 -9.59 -1.08
C ILE A 248 15.57 -10.73 -2.05
N LYS A 249 15.72 -11.95 -1.57
CA LYS A 249 15.42 -13.14 -2.35
C LYS A 249 13.91 -13.30 -2.53
N ALA A 250 13.46 -13.49 -3.77
CA ALA A 250 12.08 -13.81 -4.09
C ALA A 250 12.01 -14.66 -5.37
N PHE A 251 10.96 -15.48 -5.49
CA PHE A 251 10.70 -16.21 -6.72
C PHE A 251 10.43 -15.22 -7.86
N ARG A 252 11.23 -15.29 -8.94
CA ARG A 252 11.15 -14.36 -10.09
C ARG A 252 11.16 -12.88 -9.68
N ASN A 253 11.88 -12.56 -8.61
CA ASN A 253 11.96 -11.21 -8.05
C ASN A 253 10.59 -10.60 -7.70
N MET A 254 9.62 -11.41 -7.30
CA MET A 254 8.28 -10.94 -6.90
C MET A 254 8.29 -10.46 -5.44
N ASN A 255 8.88 -9.29 -5.19
CA ASN A 255 8.84 -8.58 -3.92
C ASN A 255 7.57 -7.70 -3.91
N ILE A 256 6.54 -8.12 -3.16
CA ILE A 256 5.21 -7.52 -3.26
C ILE A 256 4.81 -6.78 -1.98
N LEU A 257 5.14 -7.31 -0.81
CA LEU A 257 4.71 -6.77 0.46
C LEU A 257 5.30 -5.37 0.70
N THR A 258 4.49 -4.48 1.26
CA THR A 258 4.98 -3.22 1.84
C THR A 258 5.83 -3.57 3.06
N PRO A 259 7.10 -3.13 3.15
CA PRO A 259 7.94 -3.38 4.31
C PRO A 259 7.36 -2.74 5.57
N LEU A 260 7.54 -3.39 6.72
CA LEU A 260 7.03 -2.96 8.01
C LEU A 260 8.19 -2.58 8.93
N ALA A 261 8.28 -1.31 9.30
CA ALA A 261 9.28 -0.84 10.28
C ALA A 261 8.88 -1.24 11.70
N PHE A 262 9.85 -1.72 12.48
CA PHE A 262 9.70 -2.07 13.88
C PHE A 262 11.05 -2.05 14.61
N ASP A 263 11.14 -1.40 15.76
CA ASP A 263 12.31 -1.43 16.67
C ASP A 263 13.67 -1.27 15.96
N ASN A 264 13.81 -0.18 15.18
CA ASN A 264 15.01 0.09 14.37
C ASN A 264 15.39 -1.05 13.41
N GLY A 265 14.40 -1.77 12.92
CA GLY A 265 14.55 -2.80 11.90
C GLY A 265 13.34 -2.87 11.01
N ILE A 266 13.38 -3.79 10.05
CA ILE A 266 12.35 -3.92 9.03
C ILE A 266 11.98 -5.38 8.86
N TYR A 267 10.68 -5.65 8.96
CA TYR A 267 10.12 -6.94 8.56
C TYR A 267 9.70 -6.90 7.10
N THR A 268 10.06 -7.94 6.36
CA THR A 268 9.53 -8.23 5.03
C THR A 268 9.32 -9.73 4.86
N SER A 269 8.49 -10.11 3.91
CA SER A 269 8.25 -11.52 3.58
C SER A 269 8.00 -11.67 2.09
N THR A 270 8.55 -12.73 1.50
CA THR A 270 8.49 -12.94 0.05
C THR A 270 8.16 -14.38 -0.31
N TYR A 271 7.52 -14.56 -1.45
CA TYR A 271 7.43 -15.87 -2.07
C TYR A 271 8.80 -16.34 -2.53
N GLY A 272 9.25 -17.48 -2.02
CA GLY A 272 10.56 -18.09 -2.33
C GLY A 272 11.74 -17.58 -1.51
N GLY A 273 11.57 -16.54 -0.69
CA GLY A 273 12.60 -16.01 0.21
C GLY A 273 12.29 -16.19 1.70
N GLY A 274 11.03 -16.45 2.04
CA GLY A 274 10.61 -16.54 3.44
C GLY A 274 10.32 -15.18 4.07
N SER A 275 10.24 -15.16 5.40
CA SER A 275 10.10 -13.96 6.20
C SER A 275 11.42 -13.58 6.85
N SER A 276 11.77 -12.30 6.84
CA SER A 276 13.03 -11.78 7.38
C SER A 276 12.79 -10.55 8.25
N PHE A 277 13.61 -10.40 9.27
CA PHE A 277 13.79 -9.15 9.98
C PHE A 277 15.20 -8.64 9.77
N ILE A 278 15.30 -7.45 9.23
CA ILE A 278 16.55 -6.77 8.91
C ILE A 278 16.77 -5.73 10.00
N LYS A 279 17.81 -5.90 10.80
CA LYS A 279 18.24 -4.92 11.79
C LYS A 279 19.10 -3.87 11.12
N LEU A 280 18.82 -2.61 11.39
CA LEU A 280 19.59 -1.49 10.91
C LEU A 280 20.44 -0.92 12.04
N GLY A 281 21.67 -0.57 11.70
CA GLY A 281 22.64 0.04 12.60
C GLY A 281 23.40 1.17 11.94
N LYS A 282 24.15 1.92 12.75
CA LYS A 282 25.15 2.87 12.29
C LYS A 282 26.46 2.60 13.01
N ASP A 283 27.57 2.72 12.29
CA ASP A 283 28.89 2.70 12.89
C ASP A 283 29.25 4.08 13.50
N GLU A 284 30.42 4.18 14.12
CA GLU A 284 30.94 5.42 14.73
C GLU A 284 31.14 6.55 13.71
N LYS A 285 31.23 6.21 12.41
CA LYS A 285 31.36 7.17 11.30
C LYS A 285 30.00 7.49 10.65
N ASN A 286 28.88 7.08 11.28
CA ASN A 286 27.52 7.23 10.76
C ASN A 286 27.23 6.47 9.44
N ASN A 287 28.04 5.48 9.05
CA ASN A 287 27.70 4.62 7.94
C ASN A 287 26.63 3.62 8.37
N TRP A 288 25.64 3.43 7.52
CA TRP A 288 24.57 2.48 7.78
C TRP A 288 24.99 1.05 7.51
N SER A 289 24.51 0.13 8.35
CA SER A 289 24.51 -1.32 8.10
C SER A 289 23.09 -1.86 8.07
N ALA A 290 22.88 -2.91 7.29
CA ALA A 290 21.62 -3.64 7.16
C ALA A 290 21.91 -5.14 7.21
N ASP A 291 21.54 -5.79 8.31
CA ASP A 291 21.87 -7.19 8.56
C ASP A 291 20.62 -8.02 8.81
N ILE A 292 20.51 -9.18 8.18
CA ILE A 292 19.41 -10.12 8.45
C ILE A 292 19.60 -10.69 9.85
N LYS A 293 18.77 -10.22 10.79
CA LYS A 293 18.78 -10.71 12.17
C LYS A 293 18.24 -12.13 12.27
N TRP A 294 17.16 -12.41 11.53
CA TRP A 294 16.59 -13.73 11.38
C TRP A 294 15.89 -13.88 10.04
N ASN A 295 15.80 -15.11 9.55
CA ASN A 295 15.00 -15.53 8.41
C ASN A 295 14.31 -16.84 8.74
N ASN A 296 13.03 -16.97 8.41
CA ASN A 296 12.27 -18.21 8.54
C ASN A 296 11.64 -18.62 7.20
N LYS A 297 11.06 -19.82 7.14
CA LYS A 297 10.53 -20.42 5.90
C LYS A 297 9.12 -19.94 5.55
N SER A 298 8.45 -19.17 6.42
CA SER A 298 7.09 -18.72 6.21
C SER A 298 7.03 -17.63 5.14
N GLN A 299 6.17 -17.83 4.14
CA GLN A 299 6.17 -17.02 2.93
C GLN A 299 4.89 -16.21 2.82
N GLY A 300 5.01 -14.89 2.94
CA GLY A 300 3.98 -13.98 2.45
C GLY A 300 3.96 -13.94 0.92
N TYR A 301 2.84 -13.46 0.35
CA TYR A 301 2.72 -13.34 -1.11
C TYR A 301 2.15 -11.99 -1.53
N MET A 302 0.83 -11.80 -1.47
CA MET A 302 0.18 -10.55 -1.87
C MET A 302 -0.54 -9.86 -0.69
N CYS A 303 -0.24 -10.24 0.53
CA CYS A 303 -0.80 -9.66 1.74
C CYS A 303 0.29 -8.92 2.49
N SER A 304 0.17 -7.61 2.63
CA SER A 304 1.06 -6.86 3.51
C SER A 304 0.67 -7.05 4.97
N PRO A 305 1.64 -7.24 5.88
CA PRO A 305 1.40 -7.57 7.27
C PRO A 305 0.83 -6.41 8.08
N VAL A 306 0.23 -6.72 9.22
CA VAL A 306 -0.05 -5.78 10.30
C VAL A 306 0.66 -6.22 11.58
N GLN A 307 0.95 -5.28 12.48
CA GLN A 307 1.63 -5.59 13.73
C GLN A 307 0.83 -5.13 14.96
N TYR A 308 0.97 -5.86 16.05
CA TYR A 308 0.45 -5.51 17.37
C TYR A 308 1.34 -6.08 18.45
N ASN A 309 1.75 -5.24 19.42
CA ASN A 309 2.57 -5.62 20.57
C ASN A 309 3.79 -6.52 20.24
N GLY A 310 4.55 -6.14 19.20
CA GLY A 310 5.75 -6.87 18.80
C GLY A 310 5.50 -8.20 18.07
N LYS A 311 4.26 -8.48 17.74
CA LYS A 311 3.86 -9.61 16.89
C LYS A 311 3.44 -9.11 15.52
N VAL A 312 3.76 -9.86 14.48
CA VAL A 312 3.30 -9.62 13.12
C VAL A 312 2.26 -10.67 12.73
N TYR A 313 1.20 -10.20 12.12
CA TYR A 313 0.09 -11.02 11.62
C TYR A 313 0.10 -10.94 10.10
N LEU A 314 0.10 -12.10 9.44
CA LEU A 314 0.30 -12.20 8.01
C LEU A 314 -0.51 -13.34 7.40
N HIS A 315 -1.13 -13.09 6.24
CA HIS A 315 -1.66 -14.16 5.40
C HIS A 315 -0.55 -14.73 4.51
N LEU A 316 -0.34 -16.03 4.61
CA LEU A 316 0.72 -16.75 3.92
C LEU A 316 0.31 -17.21 2.52
N ARG A 317 1.29 -17.48 1.67
CA ARG A 317 1.12 -18.11 0.36
C ARG A 317 0.39 -19.46 0.43
N SER A 318 0.49 -20.16 1.55
CA SER A 318 -0.25 -21.41 1.83
C SER A 318 -1.75 -21.22 2.10
N ASN A 319 -2.28 -20.01 1.92
CA ASN A 319 -3.66 -19.61 2.27
C ASN A 319 -3.97 -19.77 3.76
N ARG A 320 -2.97 -19.67 4.61
CA ARG A 320 -3.08 -19.74 6.07
C ARG A 320 -2.80 -18.38 6.68
N PHE A 321 -3.37 -18.12 7.84
CA PHE A 321 -3.07 -16.94 8.64
C PHE A 321 -2.05 -17.31 9.71
N ALA A 322 -1.09 -16.43 10.01
CA ALA A 322 0.01 -16.73 10.89
C ALA A 322 0.36 -15.55 11.80
N CYS A 323 0.93 -15.86 12.94
CA CYS A 323 1.51 -14.92 13.90
C CYS A 323 2.97 -15.28 14.16
N PHE A 324 3.84 -14.26 14.11
CA PHE A 324 5.27 -14.39 14.40
C PHE A 324 5.71 -13.34 15.40
N ASP A 325 6.69 -13.67 16.22
CA ASP A 325 7.41 -12.71 17.04
C ASP A 325 8.39 -11.91 16.18
N LEU A 326 8.29 -10.58 16.17
CA LEU A 326 9.13 -9.73 15.33
C LEU A 326 10.60 -9.70 15.75
N LYS A 327 10.89 -9.87 17.04
CA LYS A 327 12.27 -9.83 17.56
C LYS A 327 13.05 -11.11 17.29
N THR A 328 12.37 -12.26 17.38
CA THR A 328 13.00 -13.57 17.30
C THR A 328 12.73 -14.34 16.01
N GLY A 329 11.69 -13.96 15.26
CA GLY A 329 11.23 -14.70 14.09
C GLY A 329 10.53 -16.01 14.43
N LYS A 330 10.27 -16.28 15.71
CA LYS A 330 9.55 -17.46 16.15
C LYS A 330 8.13 -17.44 15.62
N GLU A 331 7.72 -18.51 14.96
CA GLU A 331 6.34 -18.76 14.60
C GLU A 331 5.55 -19.11 15.87
N GLU A 332 4.64 -18.24 16.28
CA GLU A 332 3.77 -18.50 17.40
C GLU A 332 2.69 -19.51 17.02
N TRP A 333 2.06 -19.27 15.88
CA TRP A 333 1.11 -20.20 15.27
C TRP A 333 0.89 -19.96 13.78
N VAL A 334 0.49 -21.02 13.08
CA VAL A 334 -0.12 -20.98 11.74
C VAL A 334 -1.50 -21.64 11.82
N SER A 335 -2.50 -20.99 11.24
CA SER A 335 -3.88 -21.45 11.31
C SER A 335 -4.09 -22.82 10.67
N SER A 336 -4.95 -23.66 11.26
CA SER A 336 -5.50 -24.84 10.58
C SER A 336 -6.54 -24.46 9.54
N LYS A 337 -7.30 -23.37 9.76
CA LYS A 337 -8.25 -22.81 8.78
C LYS A 337 -7.53 -22.29 7.56
N SER A 338 -8.07 -22.59 6.38
CA SER A 338 -7.64 -22.03 5.09
C SER A 338 -8.57 -20.90 4.69
N PHE A 339 -7.99 -19.86 4.10
CA PHE A 339 -8.68 -18.66 3.63
C PHE A 339 -8.65 -18.56 2.10
N GLY A 340 -9.16 -17.48 1.52
CA GLY A 340 -8.96 -17.16 0.12
C GLY A 340 -7.47 -17.00 -0.23
N LYS A 341 -7.12 -16.99 -1.50
CA LYS A 341 -5.74 -16.92 -1.98
C LYS A 341 -5.06 -15.60 -1.63
N TYR A 342 -5.81 -14.51 -1.58
CA TYR A 342 -5.33 -13.16 -1.27
C TYR A 342 -6.14 -12.59 -0.12
N MET A 343 -5.53 -11.68 0.62
CA MET A 343 -6.15 -11.06 1.78
C MET A 343 -5.61 -9.65 2.00
N SER A 344 -6.46 -8.71 2.35
CA SER A 344 -6.07 -7.39 2.84
C SER A 344 -6.30 -7.28 4.34
N LEU A 345 -5.37 -6.61 5.04
CA LEU A 345 -5.38 -6.50 6.50
C LEU A 345 -5.38 -5.04 6.94
N VAL A 346 -6.27 -4.72 7.87
CA VAL A 346 -6.29 -3.44 8.61
C VAL A 346 -6.42 -3.74 10.08
N ILE A 347 -5.66 -3.03 10.93
CA ILE A 347 -5.68 -3.22 12.38
C ILE A 347 -6.09 -1.94 13.12
N ASN A 348 -6.90 -2.08 14.16
CA ASN A 348 -7.26 -1.02 15.10
C ASN A 348 -7.19 -1.57 16.53
N GLY A 349 -6.19 -1.13 17.29
CA GLY A 349 -5.89 -1.75 18.58
C GLY A 349 -5.59 -3.23 18.42
N ASP A 350 -6.29 -4.08 19.16
CA ASP A 350 -6.14 -5.53 19.14
C ASP A 350 -7.04 -6.25 18.11
N LYS A 351 -7.73 -5.52 17.24
CA LYS A 351 -8.65 -6.09 16.26
C LYS A 351 -8.14 -5.92 14.84
N ILE A 352 -8.17 -7.00 14.08
CA ILE A 352 -7.77 -7.07 12.67
C ILE A 352 -9.01 -7.32 11.81
N LEU A 353 -9.27 -6.45 10.86
CA LEU A 353 -10.15 -6.72 9.73
C LEU A 353 -9.34 -7.39 8.63
N ALA A 354 -9.74 -8.57 8.23
CA ALA A 354 -9.10 -9.35 7.19
C ALA A 354 -10.13 -9.68 6.11
N LEU A 355 -10.02 -9.03 4.95
CA LEU A 355 -10.87 -9.27 3.80
C LEU A 355 -10.17 -10.23 2.85
N ASP A 356 -10.76 -11.40 2.61
CA ASP A 356 -10.19 -12.37 1.67
C ASP A 356 -10.69 -12.16 0.23
N GLN A 357 -10.01 -12.80 -0.72
CA GLN A 357 -10.34 -12.76 -2.14
C GLN A 357 -11.79 -13.16 -2.45
N LYS A 358 -12.42 -13.97 -1.61
CA LYS A 358 -13.78 -14.45 -1.81
C LYS A 358 -14.86 -13.48 -1.32
N GLY A 359 -14.45 -12.29 -0.87
CA GLY A 359 -15.34 -11.28 -0.32
C GLY A 359 -15.83 -11.58 1.10
N ILE A 360 -15.13 -12.45 1.82
CA ILE A 360 -15.43 -12.76 3.22
C ILE A 360 -14.56 -11.86 4.10
N LEU A 361 -15.21 -11.08 4.95
CA LEU A 361 -14.55 -10.30 5.98
C LEU A 361 -14.50 -11.11 7.29
N TYR A 362 -13.33 -11.14 7.89
CA TYR A 362 -13.07 -11.71 9.21
C TYR A 362 -12.71 -10.57 10.17
N LEU A 363 -13.30 -10.57 11.33
CA LEU A 363 -12.85 -9.80 12.48
C LEU A 363 -12.06 -10.74 13.39
N ILE A 364 -10.76 -10.49 13.50
CA ILE A 364 -9.81 -11.35 14.20
C ILE A 364 -9.23 -10.56 15.37
N LYS A 365 -9.17 -11.16 16.55
CA LYS A 365 -8.39 -10.61 17.67
C LYS A 365 -6.91 -10.89 17.44
N ALA A 366 -6.06 -9.90 17.66
CA ALA A 366 -4.61 -10.03 17.61
C ALA A 366 -4.11 -10.78 18.84
N ASP A 367 -4.23 -12.10 18.80
CA ASP A 367 -3.91 -13.04 19.88
C ASP A 367 -2.60 -13.77 19.50
N PRO A 368 -1.55 -13.72 20.35
CA PRO A 368 -0.29 -14.39 20.06
C PRO A 368 -0.33 -15.90 20.32
N GLU A 369 -1.37 -16.44 20.96
CA GLU A 369 -1.45 -17.86 21.32
C GLU A 369 -2.17 -18.69 20.26
N LYS A 370 -3.16 -18.10 19.58
CA LYS A 370 -3.99 -18.81 18.60
C LYS A 370 -4.70 -17.87 17.62
N LEU A 371 -5.18 -18.45 16.51
CA LEU A 371 -6.13 -17.75 15.65
C LEU A 371 -7.47 -17.57 16.42
N ASN A 372 -7.86 -16.33 16.63
CA ASN A 372 -9.07 -15.97 17.37
C ASN A 372 -10.00 -15.14 16.48
N ILE A 373 -10.90 -15.81 15.75
CA ILE A 373 -11.91 -15.17 14.91
C ILE A 373 -13.11 -14.80 15.77
N LEU A 374 -13.35 -13.50 15.95
CA LEU A 374 -14.49 -12.97 16.69
C LEU A 374 -15.78 -13.05 15.88
N SER A 375 -15.69 -12.78 14.58
CA SER A 375 -16.85 -12.80 13.68
C SER A 375 -16.39 -12.95 12.24
N GLU A 376 -17.21 -13.58 11.37
CA GLU A 376 -16.93 -13.65 9.94
C GLU A 376 -18.23 -13.49 9.13
N ARG A 377 -18.16 -12.79 8.00
CA ARG A 377 -19.31 -12.58 7.12
C ARG A 377 -18.86 -12.35 5.68
N ARG A 378 -19.59 -12.97 4.73
CA ARG A 378 -19.47 -12.58 3.31
C ARG A 378 -20.12 -11.21 3.13
N LEU A 379 -19.36 -10.24 2.68
CA LEU A 379 -19.82 -8.86 2.47
C LEU A 379 -20.09 -8.55 1.00
N VAL A 380 -19.28 -9.12 0.10
CA VAL A 380 -19.41 -8.88 -1.34
C VAL A 380 -19.34 -10.19 -2.10
N ASP A 381 -20.01 -10.22 -3.24
CA ASP A 381 -19.91 -11.30 -4.20
C ASP A 381 -18.81 -10.98 -5.24
N GLY A 382 -18.17 -12.04 -5.73
CA GLY A 382 -17.05 -11.91 -6.66
C GLY A 382 -15.67 -11.74 -6.00
N GLU A 383 -14.66 -11.56 -6.83
CA GLU A 383 -13.27 -11.42 -6.36
C GLU A 383 -13.01 -10.04 -5.77
N SER A 384 -12.33 -10.02 -4.60
CA SER A 384 -11.86 -8.80 -3.93
C SER A 384 -10.37 -8.88 -3.67
N TRP A 385 -9.55 -8.33 -4.58
CA TRP A 385 -8.09 -8.25 -4.43
C TRP A 385 -7.65 -6.88 -3.98
N ALA A 386 -8.48 -5.87 -4.22
CA ALA A 386 -8.23 -4.51 -3.77
C ALA A 386 -8.13 -4.46 -2.24
N HIS A 387 -7.18 -3.68 -1.75
CA HIS A 387 -7.07 -3.46 -0.31
C HIS A 387 -8.32 -2.73 0.19
N LEU A 388 -8.92 -3.19 1.28
CA LEU A 388 -10.05 -2.51 1.90
C LEU A 388 -9.63 -1.13 2.42
N GLY A 389 -10.55 -0.15 2.35
CA GLY A 389 -10.38 1.17 2.92
C GLY A 389 -11.25 1.36 4.15
N ILE A 390 -10.81 2.22 5.08
CA ILE A 390 -11.58 2.54 6.27
C ILE A 390 -11.39 4.00 6.69
N GLN A 391 -12.47 4.69 6.95
CA GLN A 391 -12.49 6.08 7.40
C GLN A 391 -13.50 6.22 8.54
N ASN A 392 -13.04 6.44 9.76
CA ASN A 392 -13.90 6.51 10.93
C ASN A 392 -14.81 5.27 11.07
N LYS A 393 -16.12 5.43 10.89
CA LYS A 393 -17.13 4.36 10.91
C LYS A 393 -17.42 3.77 9.53
N THR A 394 -16.80 4.26 8.48
CA THR A 394 -17.07 3.87 7.09
C THR A 394 -16.00 2.92 6.59
N MET A 395 -16.40 1.76 6.10
CA MET A 395 -15.55 0.79 5.44
C MET A 395 -15.89 0.73 3.95
N MET A 396 -14.88 0.71 3.12
CA MET A 396 -14.96 0.71 1.67
C MET A 396 -14.34 -0.57 1.11
N ILE A 397 -15.09 -1.32 0.33
CA ILE A 397 -14.64 -2.56 -0.30
C ILE A 397 -14.79 -2.43 -1.81
N ARG A 398 -13.72 -2.67 -2.54
CA ARG A 398 -13.73 -2.79 -4.00
C ARG A 398 -13.66 -4.27 -4.38
N SER A 399 -14.77 -4.84 -4.81
CA SER A 399 -14.76 -6.10 -5.58
C SER A 399 -14.26 -5.81 -7.01
N LEU A 400 -14.05 -6.81 -7.83
CA LEU A 400 -13.53 -6.60 -9.19
C LEU A 400 -14.32 -5.53 -9.96
N ASN A 401 -15.65 -5.53 -9.83
CA ASN A 401 -16.54 -4.72 -10.64
C ASN A 401 -17.51 -3.82 -9.85
N GLN A 402 -17.37 -3.70 -8.53
CA GLN A 402 -18.24 -2.85 -7.72
C GLN A 402 -17.50 -2.25 -6.53
N LEU A 403 -17.89 -1.03 -6.15
CA LEU A 403 -17.53 -0.40 -4.88
C LEU A 403 -18.70 -0.53 -3.91
N HIS A 404 -18.44 -1.05 -2.73
CA HIS A 404 -19.40 -1.22 -1.64
C HIS A 404 -18.96 -0.39 -0.45
N VAL A 405 -19.89 0.29 0.19
CA VAL A 405 -19.64 1.11 1.36
C VAL A 405 -20.51 0.65 2.52
N PHE A 406 -19.87 0.32 3.63
CA PHE A 406 -20.50 -0.16 4.85
C PHE A 406 -20.26 0.83 5.97
N ASN A 407 -21.20 0.92 6.90
CA ASN A 407 -21.05 1.71 8.11
C ASN A 407 -21.25 0.87 9.36
N TRP A 408 -20.33 1.09 10.33
CA TRP A 408 -20.53 0.60 11.69
C TRP A 408 -21.72 1.30 12.32
N LYS A 409 -22.59 0.51 12.92
CA LYS A 409 -23.70 1.00 13.76
C LYS A 409 -23.25 1.14 15.20
N ASP A 410 -23.71 2.18 15.85
CA ASP A 410 -23.48 2.41 17.28
C ASP A 410 -24.04 1.32 18.15
#